data_e254c8ec5d1ac7bc819b04d9bb9b3522
#
_entry.id   e254c8ec5d1ac7bc819b04d9bb9b3522
#
_cell.length_a   1.000
_cell.length_b   1.000
_cell.length_c   1.000
_cell.angle_alpha   90.00
_cell.angle_beta   90.00
_cell.angle_gamma   90.00
#
_symmetry.space_group_name_H-M   'P 1'
#
loop_
_entity.id
_entity.type
_entity.pdbx_description
1 polymer ?
#
loop_
_entity_poly.entity_id
_entity_poly.type
_entity_poly.pdbx_seq_one_letter_code
_entity_poly.pdbx_strand_id
1 'polypeptide(L)'
;MARILGIDYGERRIGLALSDPTATIAQPLPTLTRRAGKRPPVAAVVATIQQNEVERVVIGLPLNLHGAETEWTAAVRDFGARLQERAGVPVDFMDERFTSVQAERAVRSSGLKRTDREQKHRIDAAAAVLLLQNYLDRNTRS
;
A
#
# COMPACT_ATOMS: atom_id res chain seq x y z
N MET A 1 19.08 9.35 -5.06
CA MET A 1 18.60 8.60 -3.91
C MET A 1 17.10 8.40 -4.03
N ALA A 2 16.69 7.15 -3.97
CA ALA A 2 15.35 6.79 -4.38
C ALA A 2 14.46 6.54 -3.18
N ARG A 3 13.46 7.39 -2.98
CA ARG A 3 12.38 7.09 -2.05
C ARG A 3 11.34 6.23 -2.74
N ILE A 4 10.84 5.25 -2.01
CA ILE A 4 9.82 4.32 -2.49
C ILE A 4 8.57 4.50 -1.65
N LEU A 5 7.42 4.57 -2.32
CA LEU A 5 6.13 4.66 -1.66
C LEU A 5 5.47 3.27 -1.65
N GLY A 6 5.09 2.81 -0.47
CA GLY A 6 4.33 1.58 -0.31
C GLY A 6 2.85 1.91 -0.16
N ILE A 7 2.00 1.19 -0.87
CA ILE A 7 0.55 1.41 -0.84
C ILE A 7 -0.18 0.11 -0.50
N ASP A 8 -0.99 0.17 0.52
CA ASP A 8 -1.93 -0.88 0.87
C ASP A 8 -3.32 -0.39 0.47
N TYR A 9 -3.79 -0.85 -0.69
CA TYR A 9 -4.99 -0.35 -1.31
C TYR A 9 -6.24 -1.04 -0.77
N GLY A 10 -7.02 -0.35 0.04
CA GLY A 10 -8.26 -0.86 0.61
C GLY A 10 -9.50 -0.22 -0.02
N GLU A 11 -10.65 -0.80 0.26
CA GLU A 11 -11.92 -0.29 -0.27
C GLU A 11 -12.30 1.06 0.30
N ARG A 12 -11.99 1.28 1.58
CA ARG A 12 -12.38 2.50 2.30
C ARG A 12 -11.19 3.34 2.71
N ARG A 13 -10.04 2.72 2.87
CA ARG A 13 -8.84 3.40 3.33
C ARG A 13 -7.65 2.91 2.52
N ILE A 14 -6.74 3.81 2.27
CA ILE A 14 -5.50 3.50 1.57
C ILE A 14 -4.36 3.80 2.54
N GLY A 15 -3.66 2.75 2.95
CA GLY A 15 -2.49 2.88 3.81
C GLY A 15 -1.28 3.26 2.97
N LEU A 16 -0.49 4.19 3.49
CA LEU A 16 0.70 4.69 2.80
C LEU A 16 1.91 4.59 3.72
N ALA A 17 3.04 4.24 3.14
CA ALA A 17 4.32 4.23 3.83
C ALA A 17 5.38 4.77 2.88
N LEU A 18 6.37 5.44 3.43
CA LEU A 18 7.43 6.06 2.65
C LEU A 18 8.78 5.57 3.14
N SER A 19 9.66 5.22 2.22
CA SER A 19 11.03 4.87 2.61
C SER A 19 11.87 6.14 2.80
N ASP A 20 12.95 5.98 3.55
CA ASP A 20 13.99 6.99 3.62
C ASP A 20 14.72 7.09 2.26
N PRO A 21 15.53 8.13 2.02
CA PRO A 21 16.22 8.28 0.74
C PRO A 21 17.18 7.14 0.40
N THR A 22 17.64 6.37 1.40
CA THR A 22 18.53 5.24 1.16
C THR A 22 17.76 3.94 0.87
N ALA A 23 16.43 4.00 0.87
CA ALA A 23 15.55 2.85 0.63
C ALA A 23 15.83 1.70 1.62
N THR A 24 16.00 2.02 2.89
CA THR A 24 16.33 1.07 3.94
C THR A 24 15.20 0.87 4.96
N ILE A 25 14.55 1.96 5.36
CA ILE A 25 13.56 1.94 6.43
C ILE A 25 12.24 2.54 5.94
N ALA A 26 11.14 1.84 6.23
CA ALA A 26 9.79 2.30 5.91
C ALA A 26 9.17 3.04 7.10
N GLN A 27 8.52 4.15 6.84
CA GLN A 27 7.81 4.95 7.84
C GLN A 27 6.38 5.18 7.39
N PRO A 28 5.42 5.25 8.33
CA PRO A 28 4.02 5.48 7.95
C PRO A 28 3.78 6.91 7.48
N LEU A 29 2.86 7.05 6.54
CA LEU A 29 2.29 8.33 6.15
C LEU A 29 0.82 8.36 6.57
N PRO A 30 0.18 9.55 6.58
CA PRO A 30 -1.25 9.60 6.88
C PRO A 30 -2.06 8.75 5.90
N THR A 31 -2.98 7.97 6.45
CA THR A 31 -3.87 7.11 5.68
C THR A 31 -4.89 7.96 4.94
N LEU A 32 -5.13 7.63 3.68
CA LEU A 32 -6.16 8.29 2.89
C LEU A 32 -7.48 7.55 3.02
N THR A 33 -8.56 8.32 3.11
CA THR A 33 -9.91 7.76 3.16
C THR A 33 -10.53 7.83 1.78
N ARG A 34 -11.30 6.81 1.39
CA ARG A 34 -12.07 6.84 0.16
C ARG A 34 -13.48 6.37 0.45
N ARG A 35 -14.44 6.87 -0.32
CA ARG A 35 -15.81 6.40 -0.22
C ARG A 35 -15.96 5.14 -1.07
N ALA A 36 -16.60 4.12 -0.50
CA ALA A 36 -16.89 2.89 -1.23
C ALA A 36 -17.69 3.22 -2.51
N GLY A 37 -17.29 2.62 -3.63
CA GLY A 37 -17.94 2.86 -4.91
C GLY A 37 -17.57 4.15 -5.61
N LYS A 38 -16.75 5.00 -4.98
CA LYS A 38 -16.27 6.24 -5.61
C LYS A 38 -14.89 6.02 -6.21
N ARG A 39 -14.49 6.93 -7.09
CA ARG A 39 -13.17 6.88 -7.69
C ARG A 39 -12.08 6.94 -6.63
N PRO A 40 -11.02 6.14 -6.77
CA PRO A 40 -9.91 6.22 -5.83
C PRO A 40 -9.24 7.60 -5.91
N PRO A 41 -8.65 8.08 -4.80
CA PRO A 41 -8.03 9.40 -4.76
C PRO A 41 -6.65 9.41 -5.44
N VAL A 42 -6.62 9.16 -6.74
CA VAL A 42 -5.37 9.10 -7.51
C VAL A 42 -4.61 10.41 -7.41
N ALA A 43 -5.32 11.54 -7.53
CA ALA A 43 -4.69 12.85 -7.45
C ALA A 43 -3.96 13.08 -6.11
N ALA A 44 -4.56 12.62 -5.00
CA ALA A 44 -3.93 12.76 -3.68
C ALA A 44 -2.65 11.93 -3.57
N VAL A 45 -2.67 10.72 -4.14
CA VAL A 45 -1.48 9.87 -4.14
C VAL A 45 -0.40 10.45 -5.06
N VAL A 46 -0.78 10.97 -6.22
CA VAL A 46 0.17 11.65 -7.12
C VAL A 46 0.82 12.84 -6.42
N ALA A 47 0.03 13.63 -5.69
CA ALA A 47 0.58 14.75 -4.91
C ALA A 47 1.59 14.27 -3.87
N THR A 48 1.29 13.17 -3.18
CA THR A 48 2.21 12.56 -2.22
C THR A 48 3.52 12.14 -2.89
N ILE A 49 3.43 11.54 -4.06
CA ILE A 49 4.60 11.13 -4.83
C ILE A 49 5.47 12.34 -5.19
N GLN A 50 4.84 13.40 -5.66
CA GLN A 50 5.57 14.61 -6.07
C GLN A 50 6.18 15.34 -4.88
N GLN A 51 5.43 15.50 -3.80
CA GLN A 51 5.89 16.21 -2.60
C GLN A 51 7.05 15.52 -1.92
N ASN A 52 7.12 14.20 -2.01
CA ASN A 52 8.15 13.41 -1.34
C ASN A 52 9.24 12.91 -2.29
N GLU A 53 9.21 13.35 -3.52
CA GLU A 53 10.21 12.97 -4.53
C GLU A 53 10.33 11.44 -4.67
N VAL A 54 9.19 10.77 -4.71
CA VAL A 54 9.13 9.31 -4.84
C VAL A 54 9.54 8.91 -6.24
N GLU A 55 10.43 7.93 -6.35
CA GLU A 55 10.92 7.41 -7.64
C GLU A 55 10.31 6.08 -8.03
N ARG A 56 9.68 5.39 -7.11
CA ARG A 56 9.06 4.09 -7.36
C ARG A 56 7.93 3.87 -6.37
N VAL A 57 6.91 3.13 -6.82
CA VAL A 57 5.77 2.77 -5.98
C VAL A 57 5.67 1.24 -5.93
N VAL A 58 5.37 0.69 -4.76
CA VAL A 58 5.02 -0.72 -4.61
C VAL A 58 3.63 -0.83 -4.02
N ILE A 59 2.77 -1.63 -4.64
CA ILE A 59 1.40 -1.85 -4.19
C ILE A 59 1.22 -3.31 -3.84
N GLY A 60 0.61 -3.57 -2.68
CA GLY A 60 0.27 -4.92 -2.28
C GLY A 60 -0.80 -5.51 -3.19
N LEU A 61 -0.54 -6.68 -3.74
CA LEU A 61 -1.46 -7.34 -4.65
C LEU A 61 -2.24 -8.41 -3.90
N PRO A 62 -3.56 -8.22 -3.70
CA PRO A 62 -4.36 -9.20 -2.97
C PRO A 62 -4.74 -10.35 -3.88
N LEU A 63 -4.31 -11.55 -3.52
CA LEU A 63 -4.65 -12.78 -4.21
C LEU A 63 -5.47 -13.66 -3.28
N ASN A 64 -6.25 -14.58 -3.84
CA ASN A 64 -6.99 -15.52 -3.00
C ASN A 64 -6.04 -16.59 -2.44
N LEU A 65 -6.55 -17.50 -1.63
CA LEU A 65 -5.74 -18.53 -0.98
C LEU A 65 -5.01 -19.45 -1.95
N HIS A 66 -5.51 -19.55 -3.18
CA HIS A 66 -4.91 -20.38 -4.22
C HIS A 66 -3.94 -19.61 -5.11
N GLY A 67 -3.71 -18.35 -4.80
CA GLY A 67 -2.81 -17.51 -5.60
C GLY A 67 -3.44 -16.94 -6.86
N ALA A 68 -4.76 -17.05 -7.00
CA ALA A 68 -5.45 -16.54 -8.18
C ALA A 68 -5.92 -15.09 -7.97
N GLU A 69 -6.02 -14.37 -9.07
CA GLU A 69 -6.54 -13.01 -9.07
C GLU A 69 -8.06 -13.00 -8.98
N THR A 70 -8.57 -12.00 -8.31
CA THR A 70 -10.01 -11.77 -8.14
C THR A 70 -10.38 -10.44 -8.79
N GLU A 71 -11.66 -10.08 -8.71
CA GLU A 71 -12.10 -8.76 -9.17
C GLU A 71 -11.40 -7.63 -8.41
N TRP A 72 -11.14 -7.84 -7.14
CA TRP A 72 -10.43 -6.86 -6.32
C TRP A 72 -8.98 -6.73 -6.76
N THR A 73 -8.34 -7.83 -7.12
CA THR A 73 -6.98 -7.80 -7.67
C THR A 73 -6.94 -6.94 -8.94
N ALA A 74 -7.94 -7.11 -9.81
CA ALA A 74 -8.05 -6.32 -11.03
C ALA A 74 -8.21 -4.83 -10.73
N ALA A 75 -8.99 -4.48 -9.72
CA ALA A 75 -9.16 -3.09 -9.29
C ALA A 75 -7.85 -2.48 -8.80
N VAL A 76 -7.06 -3.26 -8.06
CA VAL A 76 -5.76 -2.81 -7.56
C VAL A 76 -4.79 -2.58 -8.73
N ARG A 77 -4.78 -3.49 -9.70
CA ARG A 77 -3.93 -3.33 -10.90
C ARG A 77 -4.33 -2.10 -11.70
N ASP A 78 -5.62 -1.84 -11.83
CA ASP A 78 -6.12 -0.67 -12.54
C ASP A 78 -5.68 0.62 -11.84
N PHE A 79 -5.78 0.65 -10.52
CA PHE A 79 -5.31 1.78 -9.73
C PHE A 79 -3.83 2.03 -9.96
N GLY A 80 -3.02 0.97 -9.92
CA GLY A 80 -1.58 1.05 -10.16
C GLY A 80 -1.25 1.58 -11.55
N ALA A 81 -1.97 1.12 -12.57
CA ALA A 81 -1.77 1.56 -13.95
C ALA A 81 -2.07 3.07 -14.10
N ARG A 82 -3.16 3.54 -13.49
CA ARG A 82 -3.51 4.96 -13.52
C ARG A 82 -2.47 5.80 -12.79
N LEU A 83 -1.98 5.28 -11.67
CA LEU A 83 -0.98 5.97 -10.88
C LEU A 83 0.33 6.10 -11.65
N GLN A 84 0.77 5.04 -12.29
CA GLN A 84 1.98 5.05 -13.10
C GLN A 84 1.87 6.05 -14.26
N GLU A 85 0.74 6.05 -14.93
CA GLU A 85 0.49 6.97 -16.04
C GLU A 85 0.52 8.43 -15.59
N ARG A 86 -0.13 8.74 -14.47
CA ARG A 86 -0.28 10.13 -14.02
C ARG A 86 0.93 10.64 -13.26
N ALA A 87 1.60 9.81 -12.49
CA ALA A 87 2.77 10.21 -11.71
C ALA A 87 4.08 10.08 -12.48
N GLY A 88 4.10 9.25 -13.51
CA GLY A 88 5.29 9.04 -14.33
C GLY A 88 6.40 8.27 -13.63
N VAL A 89 6.04 7.47 -12.60
CA VAL A 89 7.02 6.63 -11.88
C VAL A 89 6.62 5.16 -12.03
N PRO A 90 7.59 4.24 -12.01
CA PRO A 90 7.28 2.82 -12.11
C PRO A 90 6.50 2.34 -10.90
N VAL A 91 5.53 1.46 -11.15
CA VAL A 91 4.70 0.85 -10.12
C VAL A 91 4.93 -0.66 -10.16
N ASP A 92 5.37 -1.22 -9.04
CA ASP A 92 5.54 -2.65 -8.86
C ASP A 92 4.42 -3.20 -7.99
N PHE A 93 4.07 -4.46 -8.19
CA PHE A 93 3.10 -5.15 -7.34
C PHE A 93 3.82 -6.22 -6.55
N MET A 94 3.44 -6.39 -5.30
CA MET A 94 4.00 -7.41 -4.43
C MET A 94 2.87 -8.26 -3.87
N ASP A 95 2.98 -9.59 -4.03
CA ASP A 95 1.99 -10.52 -3.51
C ASP A 95 1.95 -10.44 -1.98
N GLU A 96 0.82 -10.01 -1.44
CA GLU A 96 0.62 -9.87 0.01
C GLU A 96 0.74 -11.19 0.76
N ARG A 97 0.57 -12.34 0.10
CA ARG A 97 0.70 -13.65 0.74
C ARG A 97 2.12 -13.94 1.21
N PHE A 98 3.10 -13.31 0.60
CA PHE A 98 4.52 -13.48 0.99
C PHE A 98 4.94 -12.53 2.12
N THR A 99 3.99 -11.79 2.67
CA THR A 99 4.22 -10.91 3.80
C THR A 99 3.28 -11.30 4.93
N SER A 100 3.53 -10.84 6.13
CA SER A 100 2.63 -11.05 7.25
C SER A 100 1.45 -10.07 7.26
N VAL A 101 1.38 -9.20 6.27
CA VAL A 101 0.36 -8.14 6.20
C VAL A 101 -1.06 -8.70 6.25
N GLN A 102 -1.34 -9.69 5.41
CA GLN A 102 -2.68 -10.26 5.31
C GLN A 102 -3.09 -11.00 6.58
N ALA A 103 -2.17 -11.76 7.15
CA ALA A 103 -2.41 -12.51 8.39
C ALA A 103 -2.63 -11.55 9.56
N GLU A 104 -1.83 -10.53 9.66
CA GLU A 104 -1.94 -9.52 10.70
C GLU A 104 -3.26 -8.76 10.62
N ARG A 105 -3.71 -8.44 9.42
CA ARG A 105 -5.01 -7.85 9.19
C ARG A 105 -6.15 -8.74 9.65
N ALA A 106 -6.10 -10.01 9.31
CA ALA A 106 -7.14 -10.97 9.71
C ALA A 106 -7.24 -11.08 11.23
N VAL A 107 -6.13 -11.17 11.91
CA VAL A 107 -6.07 -11.24 13.37
C VAL A 107 -6.64 -9.96 13.99
N ARG A 108 -6.26 -8.82 13.49
CA ARG A 108 -6.72 -7.55 14.05
C ARG A 108 -8.19 -7.26 13.76
N SER A 109 -8.67 -7.61 12.57
CA SER A 109 -10.08 -7.42 12.25
C SER A 109 -11.00 -8.27 13.10
N SER A 110 -10.58 -9.48 13.47
CA SER A 110 -11.39 -10.35 14.31
C SER A 110 -11.43 -9.92 15.76
N GLY A 111 -10.43 -9.21 16.22
CA GLY A 111 -10.34 -8.72 17.60
C GLY A 111 -10.83 -7.30 17.81
N LEU A 112 -11.07 -6.57 16.75
CA LEU A 112 -11.47 -5.18 16.84
C LEU A 112 -12.96 -5.05 17.09
N LYS A 113 -13.27 -4.67 18.29
CA LYS A 113 -14.57 -4.07 18.56
C LYS A 113 -14.57 -2.74 17.79
N ARG A 114 -15.73 -2.41 17.29
CA ARG A 114 -16.17 -1.13 16.79
C ARG A 114 -15.40 0.05 17.30
N THR A 115 -14.20 0.17 17.09
CA THR A 115 -13.55 1.28 17.62
C THR A 115 -12.84 2.02 16.60
N ASP A 116 -12.88 3.16 16.82
CA ASP A 116 -11.82 4.03 16.54
C ASP A 116 -11.38 3.99 15.10
N ARG A 117 -11.85 4.95 14.36
CA ARG A 117 -11.34 5.28 13.04
C ARG A 117 -9.82 5.41 13.08
N GLU A 118 -9.28 5.99 14.17
CA GLU A 118 -7.85 6.12 14.37
C GLU A 118 -7.14 4.79 14.43
N GLN A 119 -7.71 3.82 15.13
CA GLN A 119 -7.12 2.51 15.24
C GLN A 119 -7.11 1.76 13.91
N LYS A 120 -8.17 1.92 13.12
CA LYS A 120 -8.22 1.35 11.77
C LYS A 120 -7.19 2.01 10.86
N HIS A 121 -7.03 3.31 10.96
CA HIS A 121 -6.02 4.04 10.19
C HIS A 121 -4.60 3.60 10.57
N ARG A 122 -4.35 3.32 11.84
CA ARG A 122 -3.05 2.81 12.30
C ARG A 122 -2.77 1.42 11.75
N ILE A 123 -3.79 0.57 11.69
CA ILE A 123 -3.66 -0.78 11.13
C ILE A 123 -3.32 -0.72 9.65
N ASP A 124 -4.01 0.13 8.89
CA ASP A 124 -3.75 0.28 7.46
C ASP A 124 -2.36 0.86 7.19
N ALA A 125 -1.95 1.83 7.99
CA ALA A 125 -0.60 2.38 7.89
C ALA A 125 0.45 1.34 8.25
N ALA A 126 0.21 0.54 9.30
CA ALA A 126 1.11 -0.53 9.69
C ALA A 126 1.24 -1.59 8.60
N ALA A 127 0.13 -1.93 7.93
CA ALA A 127 0.15 -2.87 6.83
C ALA A 127 1.00 -2.34 5.66
N ALA A 128 0.87 -1.06 5.35
CA ALA A 128 1.68 -0.44 4.30
C ALA A 128 3.18 -0.42 4.67
N VAL A 129 3.49 -0.16 5.95
CA VAL A 129 4.87 -0.19 6.44
C VAL A 129 5.46 -1.59 6.31
N LEU A 130 4.71 -2.62 6.72
CA LEU A 130 5.17 -4.01 6.62
C LEU A 130 5.40 -4.42 5.17
N LEU A 131 4.48 -4.05 4.30
CA LEU A 131 4.60 -4.32 2.88
C LEU A 131 5.86 -3.68 2.30
N LEU A 132 6.03 -2.39 2.56
CA LEU A 132 7.16 -1.64 2.06
C LEU A 132 8.48 -2.15 2.64
N GLN A 133 8.53 -2.40 3.95
CA GLN A 133 9.74 -2.89 4.59
C GLN A 133 10.16 -4.24 4.01
N ASN A 134 9.19 -5.11 3.77
CA ASN A 134 9.44 -6.40 3.16
C ASN A 134 10.01 -6.25 1.74
N TYR A 135 9.46 -5.33 0.97
CA TYR A 135 9.94 -5.01 -0.36
C TYR A 135 11.39 -4.49 -0.32
N LEU A 136 11.68 -3.57 0.59
CA LEU A 136 13.02 -3.00 0.75
C LEU A 136 14.03 -4.09 1.14
N ASP A 137 13.68 -4.94 2.09
CA ASP A 137 14.56 -6.00 2.57
C ASP A 137 14.88 -7.02 1.48
N ARG A 138 13.90 -7.32 0.63
CA ARG A 138 14.13 -8.26 -0.48
C ARG A 138 15.06 -7.67 -1.54
N ASN A 139 14.96 -6.40 -1.80
CA ASN A 139 15.79 -5.74 -2.81
C ASN A 139 17.21 -5.51 -2.36
N THR A 140 17.44 -5.36 -1.07
CA THR A 140 18.79 -5.18 -0.53
C THR A 140 19.59 -6.48 -0.45
N ARG A 141 18.93 -7.63 -0.60
CA ARG A 141 19.58 -8.95 -0.55
C ARG A 141 20.09 -9.45 -1.90
N SER A 142 19.84 -8.71 -2.94
CA SER A 142 20.28 -9.12 -4.28
C SER A 142 21.72 -8.72 -4.57
#